data_ff17d181abc9283611c02a3083d4405c
#
_entry.id   ff17d181abc9283611c02a3083d4405c
#
_cell.length_a   1.000
_cell.length_b   1.000
_cell.length_c   1.000
_cell.angle_alpha   90.00
_cell.angle_beta   90.00
_cell.angle_gamma   90.00
#
_symmetry.space_group_name_H-M   'P 1'
#
loop_
_entity.id
_entity.type
_entity.pdbx_description
1 polymer ?
#
loop_
_entity_poly.entity_id
_entity_poly.type
_entity_poly.pdbx_seq_one_letter_code
_entity_poly.pdbx_strand_id
1 'polypeptide(L)'
;MAYKMPTQKYSGRIQEVTIGSDLKLGGESVLPFYSFDGDTGNKPAIGMEIWDIFPESWPKGVLNAFKDVADDSVKWAKYCEEKYNPDFICIKFEGANPDGLDKSPEECAEVAKRLAENVKVPLVIAGCPNNDKNAKVFTKVAEALPDKNYVFLSAVESNYKEVGAAVGMAYGNIVAAESSVDLNLAKQLNILVTQLGDRKSVV
;
A
#
# COMPACT_ATOMS: atom_id res chain seq x y z
N MET A 1 27.37 15.75 39.67
CA MET A 1 27.05 14.52 38.97
C MET A 1 26.55 14.87 37.59
N ALA A 2 27.11 14.26 36.54
CA ALA A 2 26.55 14.44 35.19
C ALA A 2 25.20 13.66 35.10
N TYR A 3 24.18 14.30 34.57
CA TYR A 3 22.89 13.64 34.32
C TYR A 3 23.11 12.50 33.32
N LYS A 4 22.64 11.30 33.67
CA LYS A 4 22.61 10.16 32.74
C LYS A 4 21.17 9.91 32.36
N MET A 5 20.86 10.06 31.08
CA MET A 5 19.51 9.80 30.55
C MET A 5 19.13 8.34 30.83
N PRO A 6 17.98 8.10 31.46
CA PRO A 6 17.50 6.72 31.61
C PRO A 6 17.15 6.15 30.23
N THR A 7 17.59 4.95 29.95
CA THR A 7 17.31 4.23 28.71
C THR A 7 16.57 2.93 29.01
N GLN A 8 15.65 2.56 28.15
CA GLN A 8 14.95 1.27 28.20
C GLN A 8 15.32 0.43 26.99
N LYS A 9 15.59 -0.84 27.22
CA LYS A 9 15.86 -1.80 26.13
C LYS A 9 14.57 -2.46 25.71
N TYR A 10 14.31 -2.43 24.41
CA TYR A 10 13.20 -3.14 23.78
C TYR A 10 13.72 -4.40 23.10
N SER A 11 13.00 -5.52 23.23
CA SER A 11 13.32 -6.78 22.56
C SER A 11 12.58 -6.94 21.23
N GLY A 12 11.49 -6.18 21.03
CA GLY A 12 10.72 -6.18 19.80
C GLY A 12 11.34 -5.29 18.73
N ARG A 13 11.17 -5.67 17.48
CA ARG A 13 11.55 -4.87 16.31
C ARG A 13 10.46 -5.01 15.25
N ILE A 14 10.09 -3.90 14.61
CA ILE A 14 9.25 -3.92 13.42
C ILE A 14 10.05 -4.53 12.28
N GLN A 15 9.47 -5.49 11.58
CA GLN A 15 10.14 -6.13 10.46
C GLN A 15 10.36 -5.14 9.33
N GLU A 16 11.55 -5.16 8.73
CA GLU A 16 11.82 -4.39 7.52
C GLU A 16 11.18 -5.06 6.32
N VAL A 17 10.50 -4.27 5.48
CA VAL A 17 9.94 -4.72 4.22
C VAL A 17 10.48 -3.87 3.08
N THR A 18 10.74 -4.49 1.93
CA THR A 18 11.18 -3.79 0.71
C THR A 18 10.05 -3.76 -0.30
N ILE A 19 9.61 -2.55 -0.67
CA ILE A 19 8.61 -2.30 -1.71
C ILE A 19 9.34 -1.97 -3.02
N GLY A 20 8.89 -2.54 -4.11
CA GLY A 20 9.62 -2.41 -5.37
C GLY A 20 11.01 -3.03 -5.29
N SER A 21 12.03 -2.34 -5.79
CA SER A 21 13.41 -2.80 -5.79
C SER A 21 14.20 -2.39 -4.55
N ASP A 22 13.91 -1.25 -3.95
CA ASP A 22 14.82 -0.60 -3.00
C ASP A 22 14.18 0.25 -1.89
N LEU A 23 12.88 0.53 -1.95
CA LEU A 23 12.18 1.30 -0.92
C LEU A 23 11.96 0.44 0.33
N LYS A 24 12.69 0.75 1.39
CA LYS A 24 12.62 0.02 2.66
C LYS A 24 11.77 0.75 3.68
N LEU A 25 10.85 0.02 4.31
CA LEU A 25 9.99 0.50 5.40
C LEU A 25 10.18 -0.35 6.64
N GLY A 26 9.87 0.20 7.81
CA GLY A 26 9.99 -0.51 9.09
C GLY A 26 11.44 -0.57 9.61
N GLY A 27 11.73 -1.58 10.41
CA GLY A 27 13.06 -1.79 10.98
C GLY A 27 13.29 -1.12 12.33
N GLU A 28 12.32 -0.36 12.84
CA GLU A 28 12.41 0.32 14.12
C GLU A 28 12.32 -0.65 15.32
N SER A 29 13.07 -0.37 16.36
CA SER A 29 13.02 -1.08 17.64
C SER A 29 12.56 -0.20 18.80
N VAL A 30 12.20 1.04 18.52
CA VAL A 30 11.73 2.03 19.50
C VAL A 30 10.58 2.85 18.92
N LEU A 31 9.85 3.54 19.80
CA LEU A 31 8.86 4.52 19.37
C LEU A 31 9.56 5.72 18.68
N PRO A 32 8.90 6.41 17.70
CA PRO A 32 9.51 7.46 16.88
C PRO A 32 10.04 8.52 17.77
N PHE A 33 10.06 9.10 18.61
CA PHE A 33 10.71 10.16 19.39
C PHE A 33 11.69 9.65 20.46
N TYR A 34 11.89 8.33 20.54
CA TYR A 34 12.75 7.68 21.56
C TYR A 34 14.06 7.14 20.96
N SER A 35 14.63 7.89 20.02
CA SER A 35 15.88 7.48 19.32
C SER A 35 17.08 7.25 20.26
N PHE A 36 17.00 7.74 21.50
CA PHE A 36 18.02 7.49 22.53
C PHE A 36 17.90 6.09 23.17
N ASP A 37 16.81 5.37 22.98
CA ASP A 37 16.58 4.02 23.49
C ASP A 37 16.95 2.91 22.49
N GLY A 38 17.01 3.23 21.20
CA GLY A 38 17.31 2.25 20.15
C GLY A 38 17.28 2.81 18.74
N ASP A 39 17.06 1.92 17.77
CA ASP A 39 17.06 2.24 16.35
C ASP A 39 15.66 2.69 15.90
N THR A 40 15.60 3.83 15.24
CA THR A 40 14.36 4.38 14.66
C THR A 40 13.98 3.79 13.30
N GLY A 41 14.80 2.87 12.79
CA GLY A 41 14.53 2.20 11.52
C GLY A 41 14.74 3.07 10.28
N ASN A 42 14.01 2.72 9.22
CA ASN A 42 14.04 3.46 7.96
C ASN A 42 13.30 4.80 8.09
N LYS A 43 13.64 5.76 7.22
CA LYS A 43 12.93 7.04 7.15
C LYS A 43 11.48 6.81 6.73
N PRO A 44 10.54 7.63 7.22
CA PRO A 44 9.17 7.63 6.71
C PRO A 44 9.15 7.87 5.20
N ALA A 45 8.42 7.05 4.46
CA ALA A 45 8.21 7.23 3.03
C ALA A 45 6.94 8.05 2.76
N ILE A 46 6.99 8.89 1.74
CA ILE A 46 5.87 9.76 1.34
C ILE A 46 5.36 9.28 -0.03
N GLY A 47 4.12 8.79 -0.07
CA GLY A 47 3.46 8.40 -1.30
C GLY A 47 2.47 9.45 -1.80
N MET A 48 2.17 9.39 -3.10
CA MET A 48 1.08 10.15 -3.71
C MET A 48 -0.01 9.19 -4.16
N GLU A 49 -1.25 9.42 -3.68
CA GLU A 49 -2.42 8.69 -4.14
C GLU A 49 -2.95 9.28 -5.44
N ILE A 50 -3.23 8.43 -6.40
CA ILE A 50 -3.94 8.74 -7.63
C ILE A 50 -5.12 7.78 -7.78
N TRP A 51 -6.13 8.18 -8.57
CA TRP A 51 -7.30 7.34 -8.83
C TRP A 51 -7.33 6.85 -10.28
N ASP A 52 -8.02 5.74 -10.49
CA ASP A 52 -8.27 5.19 -11.83
C ASP A 52 -9.42 5.90 -12.57
N ILE A 53 -10.06 6.87 -11.91
CA ILE A 53 -11.11 7.74 -12.42
C ILE A 53 -10.84 9.19 -12.02
N PHE A 54 -11.49 10.13 -12.71
CA PHE A 54 -11.42 11.54 -12.32
C PHE A 54 -12.10 11.75 -10.95
N PRO A 55 -11.44 12.38 -9.97
CA PRO A 55 -11.91 12.47 -8.58
C PRO A 55 -12.88 13.65 -8.37
N GLU A 56 -14.08 13.59 -8.94
CA GLU A 56 -15.08 14.67 -8.88
C GLU A 56 -15.44 15.10 -7.46
N SER A 57 -15.37 14.17 -6.50
CA SER A 57 -15.69 14.41 -5.09
C SER A 57 -14.62 15.15 -4.30
N TRP A 58 -13.43 15.34 -4.88
CA TRP A 58 -12.32 15.98 -4.17
C TRP A 58 -12.58 17.48 -3.95
N PRO A 59 -12.08 18.04 -2.82
CA PRO A 59 -12.13 19.47 -2.57
C PRO A 59 -11.47 20.26 -3.72
N LYS A 60 -12.10 21.36 -4.15
CA LYS A 60 -11.62 22.17 -5.28
C LYS A 60 -10.16 22.60 -5.16
N GLY A 61 -9.67 22.87 -3.93
CA GLY A 61 -8.27 23.24 -3.69
C GLY A 61 -7.28 22.15 -4.08
N VAL A 62 -7.60 20.90 -3.79
CA VAL A 62 -6.78 19.74 -4.17
C VAL A 62 -6.95 19.42 -5.65
N LEU A 63 -8.20 19.37 -6.11
CA LEU A 63 -8.53 19.07 -7.51
C LEU A 63 -7.84 20.03 -8.50
N ASN A 64 -7.78 21.32 -8.19
CA ASN A 64 -7.12 22.31 -9.04
C ASN A 64 -5.64 22.03 -9.29
N ALA A 65 -4.96 21.32 -8.40
CA ALA A 65 -3.55 20.94 -8.58
C ALA A 65 -3.36 19.83 -9.62
N PHE A 66 -4.41 19.02 -9.90
CA PHE A 66 -4.33 17.83 -10.73
C PHE A 66 -5.32 17.79 -11.89
N LYS A 67 -6.22 18.79 -12.01
CA LYS A 67 -7.31 18.82 -13.00
C LYS A 67 -6.89 18.58 -14.44
N ASP A 68 -5.65 18.98 -14.79
CA ASP A 68 -5.15 18.87 -16.17
C ASP A 68 -4.53 17.48 -16.47
N VAL A 69 -4.42 16.62 -15.45
CA VAL A 69 -3.79 15.28 -15.55
C VAL A 69 -4.63 14.15 -14.96
N ALA A 70 -5.63 14.46 -14.14
CA ALA A 70 -6.41 13.47 -13.39
C ALA A 70 -7.39 12.67 -14.26
N ASP A 71 -7.49 12.96 -15.54
CA ASP A 71 -8.26 12.22 -16.55
C ASP A 71 -7.58 10.91 -16.99
N ASP A 72 -6.26 10.78 -16.80
CA ASP A 72 -5.47 9.58 -17.12
C ASP A 72 -4.49 9.26 -15.99
N SER A 73 -4.62 8.08 -15.40
CA SER A 73 -3.81 7.66 -14.25
C SER A 73 -2.31 7.67 -14.53
N VAL A 74 -1.89 7.36 -15.78
CA VAL A 74 -0.45 7.36 -16.15
C VAL A 74 0.09 8.78 -16.25
N LYS A 75 -0.67 9.70 -16.86
CA LYS A 75 -0.29 11.13 -16.90
C LYS A 75 -0.21 11.69 -15.48
N TRP A 76 -1.21 11.36 -14.66
CA TRP A 76 -1.26 11.82 -13.28
C TRP A 76 -0.06 11.30 -12.46
N ALA A 77 0.25 10.00 -12.55
CA ALA A 77 1.41 9.42 -11.89
C ALA A 77 2.72 10.09 -12.32
N LYS A 78 2.95 10.27 -13.61
CA LYS A 78 4.15 10.96 -14.14
C LYS A 78 4.26 12.40 -13.66
N TYR A 79 3.15 13.12 -13.65
CA TYR A 79 3.11 14.47 -13.10
C TYR A 79 3.50 14.50 -11.60
N CYS A 80 3.01 13.52 -10.83
CA CYS A 80 3.40 13.38 -9.44
C CYS A 80 4.89 13.08 -9.29
N GLU A 81 5.45 12.17 -10.08
CA GLU A 81 6.88 11.86 -10.08
C GLU A 81 7.73 13.11 -10.38
N GLU A 82 7.39 13.84 -11.43
CA GLU A 82 8.18 15.00 -11.91
C GLU A 82 8.10 16.19 -10.95
N LYS A 83 6.93 16.44 -10.38
CA LYS A 83 6.69 17.66 -9.60
C LYS A 83 6.92 17.49 -8.11
N TYR A 84 6.58 16.34 -7.56
CA TYR A 84 6.57 16.13 -6.11
C TYR A 84 7.62 15.12 -5.65
N ASN A 85 8.20 14.32 -6.57
CA ASN A 85 9.22 13.33 -6.27
C ASN A 85 8.84 12.42 -5.09
N PRO A 86 7.68 11.75 -5.13
CA PRO A 86 7.25 10.86 -4.06
C PRO A 86 8.12 9.60 -4.00
N ASP A 87 8.17 8.95 -2.84
CA ASP A 87 8.88 7.68 -2.68
C ASP A 87 8.12 6.52 -3.34
N PHE A 88 6.79 6.63 -3.49
CA PHE A 88 5.94 5.65 -4.19
C PHE A 88 4.65 6.30 -4.71
N ILE A 89 3.98 5.64 -5.65
CA ILE A 89 2.64 6.00 -6.11
C ILE A 89 1.64 4.95 -5.60
N CYS A 90 0.53 5.41 -5.03
CA CYS A 90 -0.60 4.56 -4.66
C CYS A 90 -1.71 4.74 -5.68
N ILE A 91 -2.01 3.72 -6.47
CA ILE A 91 -3.19 3.69 -7.33
C ILE A 91 -4.40 3.16 -6.57
N LYS A 92 -5.46 3.96 -6.49
CA LYS A 92 -6.73 3.57 -5.89
C LYS A 92 -7.75 3.28 -6.98
N PHE A 93 -8.29 2.07 -6.97
CA PHE A 93 -9.31 1.61 -7.92
C PHE A 93 -10.73 2.03 -7.49
N GLU A 94 -10.96 3.32 -7.34
CA GLU A 94 -12.27 3.86 -6.98
C GLU A 94 -13.34 3.53 -8.04
N GLY A 95 -12.95 3.47 -9.31
CA GLY A 95 -13.83 3.10 -10.41
C GLY A 95 -14.37 1.66 -10.34
N ALA A 96 -13.74 0.79 -9.55
CA ALA A 96 -14.21 -0.58 -9.34
C ALA A 96 -15.37 -0.68 -8.35
N ASN A 97 -15.73 0.43 -7.66
CA ASN A 97 -16.82 0.45 -6.69
C ASN A 97 -18.15 0.06 -7.37
N PRO A 98 -18.85 -1.00 -6.90
CA PRO A 98 -20.15 -1.42 -7.45
C PRO A 98 -21.24 -0.36 -7.34
N ASP A 99 -21.14 0.54 -6.36
CA ASP A 99 -22.07 1.66 -6.21
C ASP A 99 -21.73 2.84 -7.13
N GLY A 100 -20.67 2.73 -7.93
CA GLY A 100 -20.20 3.74 -8.87
C GLY A 100 -20.17 3.21 -10.32
N LEU A 101 -18.95 3.19 -10.92
CA LEU A 101 -18.75 2.73 -12.30
C LEU A 101 -18.68 1.22 -12.46
N ASP A 102 -18.49 0.50 -11.37
CA ASP A 102 -18.39 -0.98 -11.32
C ASP A 102 -17.41 -1.56 -12.37
N LYS A 103 -16.26 -0.90 -12.60
CA LYS A 103 -15.23 -1.40 -13.51
C LYS A 103 -14.88 -2.85 -13.19
N SER A 104 -14.62 -3.61 -14.22
CA SER A 104 -14.25 -5.01 -14.10
C SER A 104 -12.83 -5.17 -13.50
N PRO A 105 -12.50 -6.31 -12.88
CA PRO A 105 -11.15 -6.62 -12.45
C PRO A 105 -10.12 -6.56 -13.59
N GLU A 106 -10.52 -6.92 -14.81
CA GLU A 106 -9.69 -6.88 -16.02
C GLU A 106 -9.34 -5.44 -16.41
N GLU A 107 -10.30 -4.50 -16.36
CA GLU A 107 -10.04 -3.08 -16.61
C GLU A 107 -9.06 -2.50 -15.58
N CYS A 108 -9.22 -2.86 -14.31
CA CYS A 108 -8.30 -2.45 -13.25
C CYS A 108 -6.88 -3.01 -13.48
N ALA A 109 -6.79 -4.27 -13.89
CA ALA A 109 -5.51 -4.93 -14.19
C ALA A 109 -4.78 -4.25 -15.36
N GLU A 110 -5.50 -3.83 -16.40
CA GLU A 110 -4.91 -3.09 -17.51
C GLU A 110 -4.37 -1.72 -17.10
N VAL A 111 -5.09 -0.99 -16.24
CA VAL A 111 -4.59 0.27 -15.66
C VAL A 111 -3.33 0.03 -14.84
N ALA A 112 -3.32 -0.98 -13.98
CA ALA A 112 -2.15 -1.33 -13.16
C ALA A 112 -0.92 -1.66 -14.02
N LYS A 113 -1.11 -2.45 -15.07
CA LYS A 113 -0.06 -2.82 -16.02
C LYS A 113 0.53 -1.58 -16.73
N ARG A 114 -0.34 -0.70 -17.26
CA ARG A 114 0.09 0.56 -17.88
C ARG A 114 0.90 1.43 -16.91
N LEU A 115 0.50 1.51 -15.64
CA LEU A 115 1.25 2.21 -14.61
C LEU A 115 2.62 1.55 -14.37
N ALA A 116 2.68 0.24 -14.19
CA ALA A 116 3.92 -0.50 -13.94
C ALA A 116 4.95 -0.37 -15.07
N GLU A 117 4.49 -0.18 -16.31
CA GLU A 117 5.35 0.05 -17.50
C GLU A 117 5.84 1.50 -17.60
N ASN A 118 5.16 2.47 -17.00
CA ASN A 118 5.39 3.88 -17.23
C ASN A 118 5.88 4.66 -16.01
N VAL A 119 5.73 4.13 -14.79
CA VAL A 119 6.10 4.74 -13.52
C VAL A 119 7.41 4.13 -13.02
N LYS A 120 8.30 4.95 -12.48
CA LYS A 120 9.65 4.53 -12.03
C LYS A 120 9.68 4.18 -10.56
N VAL A 121 8.89 4.90 -9.74
CA VAL A 121 8.80 4.63 -8.30
C VAL A 121 7.94 3.41 -8.03
N PRO A 122 8.10 2.74 -6.86
CA PRO A 122 7.27 1.62 -6.47
C PRO A 122 5.77 1.93 -6.52
N LEU A 123 4.97 0.92 -6.87
CA LEU A 123 3.51 1.03 -6.87
C LEU A 123 2.91 0.34 -5.66
N VAL A 124 1.94 1.00 -5.06
CA VAL A 124 1.02 0.49 -4.04
C VAL A 124 -0.37 0.41 -4.66
N ILE A 125 -1.07 -0.68 -4.45
CA ILE A 125 -2.36 -0.99 -5.06
C ILE A 125 -3.44 -0.88 -3.98
N ALA A 126 -4.32 0.09 -4.08
CA ALA A 126 -5.46 0.26 -3.18
C ALA A 126 -6.78 -0.09 -3.88
N GLY A 127 -7.69 -0.70 -3.13
CA GLY A 127 -9.02 -1.09 -3.63
C GLY A 127 -10.05 0.03 -3.54
N CYS A 128 -11.29 -0.32 -3.85
CA CYS A 128 -12.49 0.50 -3.64
C CYS A 128 -13.09 0.24 -2.24
N PRO A 129 -14.15 0.96 -1.84
CA PRO A 129 -14.84 0.72 -0.56
C PRO A 129 -15.50 -0.66 -0.40
N ASN A 130 -15.54 -1.50 -1.44
CA ASN A 130 -16.17 -2.82 -1.42
C ASN A 130 -15.13 -3.95 -1.31
N ASN A 131 -15.08 -4.62 -0.16
CA ASN A 131 -14.06 -5.64 0.12
C ASN A 131 -14.19 -6.91 -0.73
N ASP A 132 -15.41 -7.32 -1.09
CA ASP A 132 -15.65 -8.50 -1.94
C ASP A 132 -15.18 -8.23 -3.38
N LYS A 133 -15.38 -7.00 -3.86
CA LYS A 133 -14.88 -6.56 -5.15
C LYS A 133 -13.37 -6.49 -5.16
N ASN A 134 -12.77 -5.99 -4.06
CA ASN A 134 -11.33 -5.85 -3.92
C ASN A 134 -10.60 -7.20 -4.05
N ALA A 135 -11.12 -8.28 -3.46
CA ALA A 135 -10.52 -9.61 -3.60
C ALA A 135 -10.36 -10.02 -5.08
N LYS A 136 -11.39 -9.78 -5.90
CA LYS A 136 -11.38 -10.08 -7.34
C LYS A 136 -10.44 -9.17 -8.11
N VAL A 137 -10.48 -7.86 -7.84
CA VAL A 137 -9.60 -6.86 -8.46
C VAL A 137 -8.15 -7.18 -8.14
N PHE A 138 -7.80 -7.40 -6.87
CA PHE A 138 -6.43 -7.70 -6.46
C PHE A 138 -5.89 -8.97 -7.08
N THR A 139 -6.71 -10.02 -7.20
CA THR A 139 -6.33 -11.25 -7.89
C THR A 139 -5.92 -10.96 -9.33
N LYS A 140 -6.75 -10.23 -10.08
CA LYS A 140 -6.47 -9.92 -11.49
C LYS A 140 -5.31 -8.95 -11.67
N VAL A 141 -5.19 -7.96 -10.80
CA VAL A 141 -4.06 -7.03 -10.81
C VAL A 141 -2.76 -7.76 -10.50
N ALA A 142 -2.72 -8.63 -9.47
CA ALA A 142 -1.54 -9.41 -9.14
C ALA A 142 -1.12 -10.37 -10.26
N GLU A 143 -2.09 -10.98 -10.96
CA GLU A 143 -1.84 -11.83 -12.13
C GLU A 143 -1.20 -11.05 -13.30
N ALA A 144 -1.59 -9.80 -13.49
CA ALA A 144 -1.14 -8.97 -14.61
C ALA A 144 0.19 -8.25 -14.37
N LEU A 145 0.60 -8.11 -13.12
CA LEU A 145 1.81 -7.39 -12.75
C LEU A 145 3.03 -8.31 -12.69
N PRO A 146 4.22 -7.86 -13.17
CA PRO A 146 5.47 -8.60 -13.01
C PRO A 146 5.92 -8.63 -11.54
N ASP A 147 6.76 -9.59 -11.16
CA ASP A 147 7.34 -9.72 -9.81
C ASP A 147 8.21 -8.51 -9.42
N LYS A 148 7.63 -7.57 -8.69
CA LYS A 148 8.33 -6.36 -8.19
C LYS A 148 7.97 -5.97 -6.76
N ASN A 149 7.52 -6.88 -5.91
CA ASN A 149 7.13 -6.58 -4.53
C ASN A 149 6.13 -5.42 -4.42
N TYR A 150 5.02 -5.50 -5.13
CA TYR A 150 3.91 -4.55 -4.98
C TYR A 150 3.22 -4.73 -3.63
N VAL A 151 2.67 -3.65 -3.09
CA VAL A 151 1.85 -3.70 -1.86
C VAL A 151 0.40 -3.57 -2.22
N PHE A 152 -0.45 -4.44 -1.66
CA PHE A 152 -1.90 -4.42 -1.85
C PHE A 152 -2.59 -4.00 -0.56
N LEU A 153 -3.39 -2.96 -0.63
CA LEU A 153 -4.17 -2.37 0.47
C LEU A 153 -5.68 -2.59 0.23
N SER A 154 -6.43 -3.34 1.04
CA SER A 154 -6.01 -3.97 2.27
C SER A 154 -6.63 -5.36 2.37
N ALA A 155 -5.98 -6.26 3.09
CA ALA A 155 -6.63 -7.45 3.59
C ALA A 155 -7.32 -7.12 4.92
N VAL A 156 -8.63 -7.35 4.96
CA VAL A 156 -9.47 -7.16 6.15
C VAL A 156 -10.08 -8.50 6.58
N GLU A 157 -10.77 -8.52 7.72
CA GLU A 157 -11.38 -9.74 8.27
C GLU A 157 -12.25 -10.51 7.27
N SER A 158 -12.99 -9.80 6.40
CA SER A 158 -13.89 -10.43 5.43
C SER A 158 -13.19 -11.04 4.21
N ASN A 159 -12.02 -10.54 3.79
CA ASN A 159 -11.38 -10.93 2.52
C ASN A 159 -9.94 -11.46 2.64
N TYR A 160 -9.35 -11.52 3.85
CA TYR A 160 -7.93 -11.85 4.04
C TYR A 160 -7.52 -13.20 3.43
N LYS A 161 -8.42 -14.18 3.42
CA LYS A 161 -8.14 -15.51 2.85
C LYS A 161 -7.91 -15.45 1.35
N GLU A 162 -8.80 -14.75 0.65
CA GLU A 162 -8.73 -14.62 -0.80
C GLU A 162 -7.55 -13.74 -1.21
N VAL A 163 -7.40 -12.58 -0.56
CA VAL A 163 -6.31 -11.66 -0.84
C VAL A 163 -4.95 -12.28 -0.47
N GLY A 164 -4.82 -12.90 0.70
CA GLY A 164 -3.57 -13.54 1.12
C GLY A 164 -3.16 -14.69 0.20
N ALA A 165 -4.11 -15.52 -0.23
CA ALA A 165 -3.83 -16.63 -1.14
C ALA A 165 -3.49 -16.14 -2.55
N ALA A 166 -4.29 -15.24 -3.11
CA ALA A 166 -4.12 -14.78 -4.49
C ALA A 166 -2.93 -13.82 -4.65
N VAL A 167 -2.73 -12.89 -3.72
CA VAL A 167 -1.69 -11.86 -3.83
C VAL A 167 -0.37 -12.32 -3.21
N GLY A 168 -0.43 -12.80 -1.96
CA GLY A 168 0.77 -13.20 -1.21
C GLY A 168 1.34 -14.53 -1.67
N MET A 169 0.54 -15.61 -1.61
CA MET A 169 1.01 -16.95 -1.89
C MET A 169 1.28 -17.20 -3.38
N ALA A 170 0.34 -16.82 -4.26
CA ALA A 170 0.43 -17.13 -5.67
C ALA A 170 1.46 -16.26 -6.41
N TYR A 171 1.56 -14.97 -6.08
CA TYR A 171 2.38 -14.00 -6.82
C TYR A 171 3.48 -13.36 -5.99
N GLY A 172 3.63 -13.71 -4.71
CA GLY A 172 4.73 -13.24 -3.85
C GLY A 172 4.74 -11.75 -3.57
N ASN A 173 3.61 -11.07 -3.78
CA ASN A 173 3.45 -9.64 -3.46
C ASN A 173 3.22 -9.44 -1.96
N ILE A 174 3.28 -8.19 -1.52
CA ILE A 174 3.10 -7.79 -0.12
C ILE A 174 1.62 -7.50 0.11
N VAL A 175 1.06 -8.08 1.17
CA VAL A 175 -0.32 -7.81 1.60
C VAL A 175 -0.27 -6.97 2.87
N ALA A 176 -0.90 -5.80 2.85
CA ALA A 176 -1.10 -5.00 4.05
C ALA A 176 -2.42 -5.40 4.71
N ALA A 177 -2.35 -5.83 5.97
CA ALA A 177 -3.53 -6.12 6.77
C ALA A 177 -4.06 -4.84 7.44
N GLU A 178 -5.37 -4.67 7.46
CA GLU A 178 -6.03 -3.52 8.05
C GLU A 178 -7.05 -3.95 9.10
N SER A 179 -6.97 -3.34 10.28
CA SER A 179 -7.99 -3.46 11.32
C SER A 179 -8.44 -2.08 11.78
N SER A 180 -9.75 -1.88 11.88
CA SER A 180 -10.31 -0.63 12.39
C SER A 180 -10.16 -0.57 13.92
N VAL A 181 -9.08 0.07 14.42
CA VAL A 181 -8.87 0.40 15.85
C VAL A 181 -8.77 -0.81 16.80
N ASP A 182 -8.71 -2.04 16.30
CA ASP A 182 -8.61 -3.26 17.11
C ASP A 182 -7.23 -3.93 16.98
N LEU A 183 -6.40 -3.77 18.01
CA LEU A 183 -5.07 -4.36 18.09
C LEU A 183 -5.07 -5.90 18.13
N ASN A 184 -6.13 -6.52 18.65
CA ASN A 184 -6.23 -7.97 18.69
C ASN A 184 -6.56 -8.51 17.30
N LEU A 185 -7.46 -7.84 16.58
CA LEU A 185 -7.75 -8.15 15.17
C LEU A 185 -6.51 -7.95 14.31
N ALA A 186 -5.75 -6.85 14.49
CA ALA A 186 -4.50 -6.62 13.78
C ALA A 186 -3.51 -7.78 13.98
N LYS A 187 -3.29 -8.23 15.23
CA LYS A 187 -2.44 -9.37 15.53
C LYS A 187 -2.93 -10.68 14.90
N GLN A 188 -4.25 -10.90 14.94
CA GLN A 188 -4.85 -12.09 14.32
C GLN A 188 -4.70 -12.10 12.82
N LEU A 189 -4.98 -10.97 12.15
CA LEU A 189 -4.82 -10.83 10.71
C LEU A 189 -3.38 -11.09 10.28
N ASN A 190 -2.39 -10.55 11.01
CA ASN A 190 -0.99 -10.82 10.73
C ASN A 190 -0.63 -12.30 10.79
N ILE A 191 -1.09 -12.99 11.83
CA ILE A 191 -0.84 -14.42 11.97
C ILE A 191 -1.51 -15.18 10.82
N LEU A 192 -2.74 -14.83 10.49
CA LEU A 192 -3.53 -15.51 9.45
C LEU A 192 -2.95 -15.29 8.06
N VAL A 193 -2.58 -14.06 7.72
CA VAL A 193 -1.96 -13.74 6.42
C VAL A 193 -0.58 -14.38 6.30
N THR A 194 0.23 -14.38 7.38
CA THR A 194 1.52 -15.10 7.40
C THR A 194 1.35 -16.61 7.22
N GLN A 195 0.32 -17.23 7.78
CA GLN A 195 0.02 -18.66 7.58
C GLN A 195 -0.36 -18.99 6.13
N LEU A 196 -0.90 -18.03 5.39
CA LEU A 196 -1.17 -18.13 3.96
C LEU A 196 0.08 -17.94 3.08
N GLY A 197 1.28 -17.94 3.66
CA GLY A 197 2.54 -17.89 2.93
C GLY A 197 3.09 -16.50 2.70
N ASP A 198 2.38 -15.46 3.09
CA ASP A 198 2.92 -14.10 3.06
C ASP A 198 3.89 -13.90 4.23
N ARG A 199 5.18 -13.95 3.91
CA ARG A 199 6.26 -13.68 4.88
C ARG A 199 6.69 -12.21 4.90
N LYS A 200 6.00 -11.36 4.15
CA LYS A 200 6.33 -9.95 3.94
C LYS A 200 5.25 -9.02 4.47
N SER A 201 4.16 -9.55 5.06
CA SER A 201 3.04 -8.75 5.57
C SER A 201 3.51 -7.64 6.50
N VAL A 202 2.97 -6.46 6.26
CA VAL A 202 3.13 -5.28 7.11
C VAL A 202 1.79 -4.95 7.75
N VAL A 203 1.80 -4.66 9.01
CA VAL A 203 0.67 -4.11 9.77
C VAL A 203 0.85 -2.64 9.98
#